data_3bb86daf62eee2f9ad5ccf82c0db259f
#
_entry.id   3bb86daf62eee2f9ad5ccf82c0db259f
#
_cell.length_a   1.000
_cell.length_b   1.000
_cell.length_c   1.000
_cell.angle_alpha   90.00
_cell.angle_beta   90.00
_cell.angle_gamma   90.00
#
_symmetry.space_group_name_H-M   'P 1'
#
loop_
_entity.id
_entity.type
_entity.pdbx_description
1 polymer ?
#
loop_
_entity_poly.entity_id
_entity_poly.type
_entity_poly.pdbx_seq_one_letter_code
_entity_poly.pdbx_strand_id
1 'polypeptide(L)'
;MALALPELLQIEKGLTAFIGSGGKSALMLRLAHALPGTVLICSTYYYYPYENTAFLSRSHVDEQTEEDMLSFLLKENRVVCAGEMVGNGKLGRPVSSFSRLKALADYILVEADDAKGLPLKAHEKREPALPEDADRVISVIGALGFMRPVSESVHHPEIFRLLTGCAEDALARPELVARAHLNEKLTQNVFVNQVESRAHLVYAEGFVNATDYKNVIVGSVKNNAYKRYA
;
A
#
# COMPACT_ATOMS: atom_id res chain seq x y z
N MET A 1 9.21 -17.73 18.20
CA MET A 1 7.94 -17.50 17.49
C MET A 1 8.22 -16.69 16.23
N ALA A 2 7.55 -16.97 15.12
CA ALA A 2 7.64 -16.09 13.95
C ALA A 2 6.94 -14.76 14.29
N LEU A 3 7.53 -13.65 13.88
CA LEU A 3 6.95 -12.32 14.06
C LEU A 3 5.65 -12.20 13.27
N ALA A 4 4.67 -11.50 13.82
CA ALA A 4 3.42 -11.19 13.11
C ALA A 4 3.68 -10.16 11.98
N LEU A 5 2.81 -10.11 10.98
CA LEU A 5 2.98 -9.21 9.83
C LEU A 5 3.15 -7.72 10.22
N PRO A 6 2.38 -7.16 11.19
CA PRO A 6 2.61 -5.79 11.65
C PRO A 6 4.02 -5.57 12.24
N GLU A 7 4.52 -6.54 13.00
CA GLU A 7 5.87 -6.49 13.59
C GLU A 7 6.97 -6.59 12.51
N LEU A 8 6.78 -7.47 11.51
CA LEU A 8 7.70 -7.58 10.37
C LEU A 8 7.78 -6.26 9.60
N LEU A 9 6.64 -5.62 9.35
CA LEU A 9 6.56 -4.34 8.64
C LEU A 9 6.83 -3.14 9.57
N GLN A 10 7.05 -3.38 10.87
CA GLN A 10 7.30 -2.34 11.88
C GLN A 10 6.20 -1.28 11.88
N ILE A 11 4.93 -1.71 11.87
CA ILE A 11 3.78 -0.80 11.95
C ILE A 11 3.65 -0.35 13.41
N GLU A 12 3.81 0.93 13.62
CA GLU A 12 3.61 1.59 14.90
C GLU A 12 2.33 2.41 14.90
N LYS A 13 1.87 2.89 16.07
CA LYS A 13 0.75 3.83 16.16
C LYS A 13 1.05 5.09 15.36
N GLY A 14 0.03 5.62 14.70
CA GLY A 14 0.16 6.76 13.79
C GLY A 14 -0.20 6.40 12.36
N LEU A 15 0.37 7.10 11.38
CA LEU A 15 0.01 7.02 9.98
C LEU A 15 1.04 6.23 9.16
N THR A 16 0.58 5.14 8.56
CA THR A 16 1.36 4.38 7.56
C THR A 16 0.76 4.55 6.17
N ALA A 17 1.55 5.06 5.23
CA ALA A 17 1.17 5.18 3.83
C ALA A 17 1.66 3.97 3.02
N PHE A 18 0.81 3.47 2.13
CA PHE A 18 1.10 2.35 1.22
C PHE A 18 1.12 2.86 -0.22
N ILE A 19 2.21 2.57 -0.93
CA ILE A 19 2.44 2.95 -2.32
C ILE A 19 2.78 1.72 -3.17
N GLY A 20 2.88 1.90 -4.47
CA GLY A 20 3.23 0.85 -5.41
C GLY A 20 2.04 0.00 -5.83
N SER A 21 2.25 -1.29 -6.01
CA SER A 21 1.28 -2.18 -6.64
C SER A 21 1.39 -3.61 -6.11
N GLY A 22 0.47 -4.51 -6.54
CA GLY A 22 0.57 -5.92 -6.15
C GLY A 22 -0.16 -6.27 -4.84
N GLY A 23 -1.28 -5.57 -4.55
CA GLY A 23 -2.20 -5.95 -3.48
C GLY A 23 -2.10 -5.12 -2.21
N LYS A 24 -1.93 -3.79 -2.35
CA LYS A 24 -2.00 -2.82 -1.23
C LYS A 24 -3.26 -3.00 -0.39
N SER A 25 -4.41 -2.98 -1.04
CA SER A 25 -5.72 -3.07 -0.35
C SER A 25 -5.85 -4.36 0.48
N ALA A 26 -5.43 -5.51 -0.06
CA ALA A 26 -5.43 -6.78 0.67
C ALA A 26 -4.45 -6.76 1.87
N LEU A 27 -3.28 -6.13 1.69
CA LEU A 27 -2.30 -5.93 2.76
C LEU A 27 -2.86 -5.05 3.87
N MET A 28 -3.44 -3.90 3.51
CA MET A 28 -4.02 -2.95 4.46
C MET A 28 -5.14 -3.58 5.27
N LEU A 29 -6.06 -4.32 4.63
CA LEU A 29 -7.13 -5.05 5.33
C LEU A 29 -6.57 -6.11 6.27
N ARG A 30 -5.55 -6.87 5.82
CA ARG A 30 -4.88 -7.86 6.66
C ARG A 30 -4.22 -7.23 7.89
N LEU A 31 -3.54 -6.10 7.72
CA LEU A 31 -2.93 -5.33 8.80
C LEU A 31 -3.99 -4.79 9.76
N ALA A 32 -5.07 -4.18 9.24
CA ALA A 32 -6.13 -3.64 10.05
C ALA A 32 -6.76 -4.67 11.00
N HIS A 33 -6.90 -5.92 10.55
CA HIS A 33 -7.38 -7.00 11.42
C HIS A 33 -6.33 -7.54 12.39
N ALA A 34 -5.04 -7.39 12.10
CA ALA A 34 -3.95 -7.90 12.93
C ALA A 34 -3.46 -6.89 13.98
N LEU A 35 -3.61 -5.58 13.72
CA LEU A 35 -3.18 -4.52 14.63
C LEU A 35 -4.05 -4.47 15.89
N PRO A 36 -3.46 -4.23 17.07
CA PRO A 36 -4.22 -4.01 18.29
C PRO A 36 -4.79 -2.58 18.31
N GLY A 37 -6.02 -2.40 18.78
CA GLY A 37 -6.62 -1.06 18.89
C GLY A 37 -7.45 -0.65 17.67
N THR A 38 -7.73 0.64 17.56
CA THR A 38 -8.59 1.23 16.53
C THR A 38 -7.82 1.54 15.25
N VAL A 39 -8.43 1.27 14.10
CA VAL A 39 -7.81 1.46 12.78
C VAL A 39 -8.73 2.24 11.85
N LEU A 40 -8.24 3.34 11.30
CA LEU A 40 -8.84 3.99 10.14
C LEU A 40 -8.12 3.54 8.87
N ILE A 41 -8.91 3.17 7.85
CA ILE A 41 -8.41 2.92 6.50
C ILE A 41 -8.93 4.03 5.60
N CYS A 42 -8.07 4.66 4.83
CA CYS A 42 -8.43 5.71 3.90
C CYS A 42 -7.51 5.73 2.68
N SER A 43 -7.77 6.63 1.76
CA SER A 43 -6.96 6.82 0.56
C SER A 43 -6.78 8.30 0.24
N THR A 44 -5.73 8.64 -0.47
CA THR A 44 -5.56 9.96 -1.09
C THR A 44 -6.28 10.07 -2.44
N TYR A 45 -6.82 8.96 -2.92
CA TYR A 45 -7.61 8.83 -4.16
C TYR A 45 -9.01 8.27 -3.85
N TYR A 46 -9.60 7.55 -4.82
CA TYR A 46 -10.89 6.89 -4.69
C TYR A 46 -10.70 5.39 -4.43
N TYR A 47 -11.47 4.84 -3.49
CA TYR A 47 -11.44 3.41 -3.19
C TYR A 47 -12.84 2.91 -2.82
N TYR A 48 -13.04 1.59 -2.87
CA TYR A 48 -14.26 0.97 -2.33
C TYR A 48 -14.04 0.64 -0.86
N PRO A 49 -15.02 0.90 0.03
CA PRO A 49 -14.97 0.39 1.39
C PRO A 49 -14.72 -1.11 1.38
N TYR A 50 -13.95 -1.59 2.32
CA TYR A 50 -13.68 -3.02 2.43
C TYR A 50 -14.91 -3.77 2.94
N GLU A 51 -15.11 -5.01 2.45
CA GLU A 51 -16.19 -5.87 2.91
C GLU A 51 -16.13 -6.05 4.44
N ASN A 52 -17.30 -6.02 5.08
CA ASN A 52 -17.48 -6.17 6.52
C ASN A 52 -16.73 -5.10 7.37
N THR A 53 -16.47 -3.93 6.80
CA THR A 53 -15.99 -2.76 7.56
C THR A 53 -17.05 -1.69 7.66
N ALA A 54 -17.09 -0.97 8.78
CA ALA A 54 -17.90 0.24 8.90
C ALA A 54 -17.29 1.36 8.06
N PHE A 55 -18.12 2.24 7.54
CA PHE A 55 -17.68 3.42 6.78
C PHE A 55 -18.66 4.57 6.89
N LEU A 56 -18.16 5.78 6.64
CA LEU A 56 -18.98 6.96 6.57
C LEU A 56 -19.82 6.96 5.29
N SER A 57 -21.16 6.95 5.44
CA SER A 57 -22.10 6.84 4.28
C SER A 57 -22.66 8.21 3.84
N ARG A 58 -22.02 9.31 4.20
CA ARG A 58 -22.46 10.67 3.84
C ARG A 58 -21.48 11.37 2.93
N SER A 59 -22.02 12.25 2.07
CA SER A 59 -21.27 13.20 1.24
C SER A 59 -21.48 14.62 1.74
N HIS A 60 -20.57 15.53 1.37
CA HIS A 60 -20.63 16.97 1.69
C HIS A 60 -20.73 17.26 3.20
N VAL A 61 -19.92 16.56 3.99
CA VAL A 61 -19.73 16.86 5.42
C VAL A 61 -18.59 17.85 5.58
N ASP A 62 -18.62 18.64 6.66
CA ASP A 62 -17.45 19.40 7.11
C ASP A 62 -16.53 18.54 7.99
N GLU A 63 -15.32 19.04 8.26
CA GLU A 63 -14.30 18.31 9.06
C GLU A 63 -14.85 17.88 10.42
N GLN A 64 -15.53 18.76 11.14
CA GLN A 64 -16.03 18.44 12.47
C GLN A 64 -17.10 17.34 12.43
N THR A 65 -18.02 17.41 11.47
CA THR A 65 -19.04 16.38 11.26
C THR A 65 -18.41 15.04 10.90
N GLU A 66 -17.40 15.04 10.01
CA GLU A 66 -16.67 13.81 9.67
C GLU A 66 -16.00 13.19 10.91
N GLU A 67 -15.31 13.98 11.72
CA GLU A 67 -14.62 13.52 12.93
C GLU A 67 -15.58 12.97 13.98
N ASP A 68 -16.69 13.66 14.22
CA ASP A 68 -17.71 13.21 15.17
C ASP A 68 -18.33 11.86 14.74
N MET A 69 -18.59 11.71 13.44
CA MET A 69 -19.11 10.46 12.89
C MET A 69 -18.08 9.32 12.91
N LEU A 70 -16.81 9.60 12.55
CA LEU A 70 -15.73 8.61 12.64
C LEU A 70 -15.49 8.19 14.09
N SER A 71 -15.51 9.14 15.03
CA SER A 71 -15.38 8.88 16.46
C SER A 71 -16.54 8.01 16.99
N PHE A 72 -17.76 8.23 16.50
CA PHE A 72 -18.91 7.39 16.84
C PHE A 72 -18.74 5.97 16.27
N LEU A 73 -18.37 5.83 14.99
CA LEU A 73 -18.16 4.53 14.35
C LEU A 73 -17.04 3.73 15.04
N LEU A 74 -15.95 4.37 15.46
CA LEU A 74 -14.82 3.73 16.13
C LEU A 74 -15.14 3.19 17.53
N LYS A 75 -16.21 3.68 18.19
CA LYS A 75 -16.68 3.11 19.46
C LYS A 75 -17.28 1.72 19.30
N GLU A 76 -17.96 1.49 18.16
CA GLU A 76 -18.66 0.24 17.88
C GLU A 76 -17.82 -0.71 16.98
N ASN A 77 -16.86 -0.16 16.23
CA ASN A 77 -16.10 -0.88 15.24
C ASN A 77 -14.60 -0.62 15.39
N ARG A 78 -13.81 -1.67 15.48
CA ARG A 78 -12.36 -1.54 15.58
C ARG A 78 -11.72 -1.05 14.29
N VAL A 79 -12.30 -1.36 13.13
CA VAL A 79 -11.81 -0.96 11.81
C VAL A 79 -12.90 -0.17 11.09
N VAL A 80 -12.56 1.04 10.65
CA VAL A 80 -13.47 1.96 9.94
C VAL A 80 -12.79 2.47 8.68
N CYS A 81 -13.52 2.48 7.57
CA CYS A 81 -13.10 3.13 6.33
C CYS A 81 -13.50 4.62 6.37
N ALA A 82 -12.53 5.51 6.24
CA ALA A 82 -12.72 6.96 6.29
C ALA A 82 -12.59 7.59 4.90
N GLY A 83 -13.51 8.49 4.58
CA GLY A 83 -13.51 9.25 3.34
C GLY A 83 -14.89 9.73 2.96
N GLU A 84 -14.94 10.75 2.11
CA GLU A 84 -16.20 11.30 1.62
C GLU A 84 -16.85 10.36 0.59
N MET A 85 -18.15 10.13 0.70
CA MET A 85 -18.91 9.37 -0.32
C MET A 85 -18.98 10.17 -1.63
N VAL A 86 -18.35 9.66 -2.69
CA VAL A 86 -18.26 10.37 -3.99
C VAL A 86 -19.13 9.78 -5.10
N GLY A 87 -19.98 8.83 -4.78
CA GLY A 87 -20.88 8.14 -5.72
C GLY A 87 -20.40 6.74 -6.09
N ASN A 88 -21.31 5.96 -6.70
CA ASN A 88 -21.07 4.57 -7.08
C ASN A 88 -20.49 3.67 -5.96
N GLY A 89 -20.78 4.01 -4.70
CA GLY A 89 -20.28 3.26 -3.53
C GLY A 89 -18.79 3.46 -3.22
N LYS A 90 -18.14 4.44 -3.85
CA LYS A 90 -16.74 4.76 -3.58
C LYS A 90 -16.61 5.83 -2.51
N LEU A 91 -15.53 5.74 -1.76
CA LEU A 91 -15.02 6.79 -0.88
C LEU A 91 -13.87 7.53 -1.57
N GLY A 92 -13.86 8.83 -1.42
CA GLY A 92 -12.74 9.70 -1.78
C GLY A 92 -11.78 9.91 -0.62
N ARG A 93 -10.94 10.92 -0.75
CA ARG A 93 -10.10 11.38 0.35
C ARG A 93 -10.98 11.86 1.52
N PRO A 94 -10.58 11.63 2.79
CA PRO A 94 -11.22 12.28 3.95
C PRO A 94 -11.22 13.81 3.81
N VAL A 95 -12.25 14.45 4.33
CA VAL A 95 -12.35 15.92 4.39
C VAL A 95 -11.37 16.46 5.44
N SER A 96 -11.30 15.79 6.58
CA SER A 96 -10.35 16.10 7.65
C SER A 96 -8.90 15.84 7.20
N SER A 97 -8.00 16.69 7.70
CA SER A 97 -6.57 16.47 7.47
C SER A 97 -6.10 15.15 8.12
N PHE A 98 -5.08 14.53 7.57
CA PHE A 98 -4.52 13.30 8.14
C PHE A 98 -3.97 13.52 9.56
N SER A 99 -3.44 14.71 9.86
CA SER A 99 -3.02 15.11 11.19
C SER A 99 -4.17 15.06 12.21
N ARG A 100 -5.36 15.50 11.83
CA ARG A 100 -6.56 15.42 12.68
C ARG A 100 -7.05 13.98 12.85
N LEU A 101 -7.04 13.19 11.79
CA LEU A 101 -7.40 11.77 11.85
C LEU A 101 -6.48 10.97 12.79
N LYS A 102 -5.20 11.34 12.93
CA LYS A 102 -4.27 10.70 13.88
C LYS A 102 -4.70 10.84 15.33
N ALA A 103 -5.55 11.81 15.65
CA ALA A 103 -6.10 11.96 17.00
C ALA A 103 -7.32 11.05 17.28
N LEU A 104 -7.93 10.46 16.24
CA LEU A 104 -9.16 9.68 16.33
C LEU A 104 -8.92 8.17 16.51
N ALA A 105 -7.82 7.65 15.95
CA ALA A 105 -7.54 6.21 15.96
C ALA A 105 -6.07 5.92 16.27
N ASP A 106 -5.81 4.73 16.80
CA ASP A 106 -4.44 4.28 17.08
C ASP A 106 -3.60 4.15 15.79
N TYR A 107 -4.21 3.70 14.70
CA TYR A 107 -3.54 3.43 13.41
C TYR A 107 -4.34 4.03 12.26
N ILE A 108 -3.64 4.73 11.38
CA ILE A 108 -4.18 5.23 10.12
C ILE A 108 -3.43 4.52 8.98
N LEU A 109 -4.13 3.75 8.18
CA LEU A 109 -3.58 3.08 7.00
C LEU A 109 -4.07 3.82 5.76
N VAL A 110 -3.15 4.38 4.96
CA VAL A 110 -3.49 5.23 3.80
C VAL A 110 -3.01 4.60 2.51
N GLU A 111 -3.91 4.34 1.57
CA GLU A 111 -3.54 4.02 0.19
C GLU A 111 -3.20 5.33 -0.53
N ALA A 112 -1.91 5.54 -0.83
CA ALA A 112 -1.41 6.84 -1.31
C ALA A 112 -1.15 6.90 -2.82
N ASP A 113 -1.53 5.87 -3.56
CA ASP A 113 -1.53 5.84 -5.02
C ASP A 113 -2.50 4.80 -5.61
N ASP A 114 -2.80 4.92 -6.91
CA ASP A 114 -3.57 3.93 -7.69
C ASP A 114 -2.62 3.11 -8.57
N ALA A 115 -2.93 1.85 -8.80
CA ALA A 115 -2.15 0.92 -9.62
C ALA A 115 -2.97 0.21 -10.70
N LYS A 116 -4.24 0.55 -10.84
CA LYS A 116 -5.20 -0.04 -11.81
C LYS A 116 -5.20 -1.57 -11.85
N GLY A 117 -4.94 -2.22 -10.70
CA GLY A 117 -4.92 -3.68 -10.59
C GLY A 117 -3.68 -4.36 -11.16
N LEU A 118 -2.70 -3.62 -11.68
CA LEU A 118 -1.45 -4.19 -12.17
C LEU A 118 -0.53 -4.60 -11.02
N PRO A 119 0.33 -5.61 -11.18
CA PRO A 119 1.21 -6.10 -10.11
C PRO A 119 2.43 -5.22 -9.83
N LEU A 120 2.86 -4.42 -10.79
CA LEU A 120 4.00 -3.51 -10.67
C LEU A 120 3.60 -2.08 -11.05
N LYS A 121 4.38 -1.11 -10.57
CA LYS A 121 4.15 0.31 -10.87
C LYS A 121 5.47 1.07 -10.95
N ALA A 122 5.50 2.09 -11.82
CA ALA A 122 6.40 3.23 -11.74
C ALA A 122 5.55 4.49 -11.50
N HIS A 123 6.08 5.49 -10.79
CA HIS A 123 5.33 6.65 -10.37
C HIS A 123 5.58 7.85 -11.29
N GLU A 124 4.51 8.56 -11.63
CA GLU A 124 4.60 9.85 -12.29
C GLU A 124 5.14 10.94 -11.35
N LYS A 125 5.55 12.08 -11.90
CA LYS A 125 6.16 13.19 -11.14
C LYS A 125 5.33 13.68 -9.94
N ARG A 126 3.99 13.52 -10.00
CA ARG A 126 3.05 13.94 -8.93
C ARG A 126 2.55 12.79 -8.08
N GLU A 127 3.09 11.61 -8.30
CA GLU A 127 2.80 10.40 -7.55
C GLU A 127 4.03 9.95 -6.73
N PRO A 128 3.81 9.26 -5.63
CA PRO A 128 2.54 9.06 -4.93
C PRO A 128 2.07 10.35 -4.22
N ALA A 129 0.76 10.46 -3.96
CA ALA A 129 0.19 11.55 -3.16
C ALA A 129 0.37 11.24 -1.66
N LEU A 130 1.60 11.28 -1.19
CA LEU A 130 1.93 10.97 0.21
C LEU A 130 1.35 12.03 1.15
N PRO A 131 0.69 11.60 2.27
CA PRO A 131 0.41 12.50 3.37
C PRO A 131 1.72 13.08 3.94
N GLU A 132 1.75 14.41 4.17
CA GLU A 132 2.93 15.08 4.75
C GLU A 132 3.30 14.53 6.13
N ASP A 133 2.29 14.09 6.90
CA ASP A 133 2.41 13.56 8.26
C ASP A 133 2.62 12.03 8.31
N ALA A 134 2.99 11.39 7.20
CA ALA A 134 3.22 9.96 7.19
C ALA A 134 4.41 9.58 8.07
N ASP A 135 4.15 8.80 9.13
CA ASP A 135 5.20 8.30 10.03
C ASP A 135 5.99 7.17 9.36
N ARG A 136 5.36 6.46 8.42
CA ARG A 136 5.96 5.37 7.66
C ARG A 136 5.40 5.29 6.25
N VAL A 137 6.27 4.95 5.30
CA VAL A 137 5.87 4.65 3.91
C VAL A 137 6.33 3.24 3.59
N ILE A 138 5.41 2.41 3.06
CA ILE A 138 5.70 1.04 2.63
C ILE A 138 5.37 0.92 1.14
N SER A 139 6.36 0.50 0.35
CA SER A 139 6.16 0.16 -1.06
C SER A 139 5.77 -1.30 -1.20
N VAL A 140 4.67 -1.56 -1.90
CA VAL A 140 4.21 -2.92 -2.21
C VAL A 140 4.58 -3.25 -3.65
N ILE A 141 5.16 -4.41 -3.87
CA ILE A 141 5.57 -4.94 -5.17
C ILE A 141 4.93 -6.32 -5.35
N GLY A 142 4.21 -6.53 -6.46
CA GLY A 142 3.59 -7.82 -6.75
C GLY A 142 4.50 -8.77 -7.49
N ALA A 143 4.87 -9.88 -6.89
CA ALA A 143 5.73 -10.90 -7.50
C ALA A 143 5.11 -11.52 -8.77
N LEU A 144 3.81 -11.44 -8.95
CA LEU A 144 3.11 -11.86 -10.18
C LEU A 144 3.50 -11.03 -11.41
N GLY A 145 4.11 -9.87 -11.22
CA GLY A 145 4.59 -9.02 -12.31
C GLY A 145 5.98 -9.38 -12.79
N PHE A 146 6.79 -10.06 -11.99
CA PHE A 146 8.14 -10.43 -12.40
C PHE A 146 8.14 -11.36 -13.62
N MET A 147 9.09 -11.13 -14.52
CA MET A 147 9.30 -11.88 -15.76
C MET A 147 8.11 -11.85 -16.74
N ARG A 148 7.17 -10.90 -16.55
CA ARG A 148 6.14 -10.59 -17.53
C ARG A 148 6.57 -9.39 -18.40
N PRO A 149 5.98 -9.19 -19.60
CA PRO A 149 6.22 -7.99 -20.38
C PRO A 149 5.94 -6.72 -19.54
N VAL A 150 6.85 -5.75 -19.60
CA VAL A 150 6.71 -4.46 -18.89
C VAL A 150 5.41 -3.78 -19.29
N SER A 151 5.05 -3.80 -20.57
CA SER A 151 3.81 -3.21 -21.10
C SER A 151 2.52 -3.79 -20.52
N GLU A 152 2.54 -5.02 -20.00
CA GLU A 152 1.36 -5.72 -19.47
C GLU A 152 1.32 -5.80 -17.95
N SER A 153 2.46 -5.60 -17.28
CA SER A 153 2.60 -5.86 -15.85
C SER A 153 2.89 -4.61 -15.02
N VAL A 154 3.30 -3.51 -15.66
CA VAL A 154 3.69 -2.28 -14.98
C VAL A 154 2.68 -1.17 -15.26
N HIS A 155 2.15 -0.55 -14.23
CA HIS A 155 1.43 0.72 -14.34
C HIS A 155 2.44 1.83 -14.62
N HIS A 156 2.24 2.63 -15.68
CA HIS A 156 3.18 3.58 -16.26
C HIS A 156 4.46 2.92 -16.83
N PRO A 157 4.32 2.03 -17.83
CA PRO A 157 5.46 1.33 -18.41
C PRO A 157 6.47 2.27 -19.08
N GLU A 158 6.03 3.43 -19.58
CA GLU A 158 6.88 4.48 -20.15
C GLU A 158 7.80 5.10 -19.08
N ILE A 159 7.29 5.36 -17.88
CA ILE A 159 8.10 5.85 -16.77
C ILE A 159 9.09 4.78 -16.30
N PHE A 160 8.64 3.54 -16.21
CA PHE A 160 9.51 2.41 -15.87
C PHE A 160 10.69 2.30 -16.84
N ARG A 161 10.44 2.45 -18.14
CA ARG A 161 11.49 2.45 -19.16
C ARG A 161 12.47 3.61 -19.00
N LEU A 162 11.97 4.80 -18.69
CA LEU A 162 12.83 5.96 -18.39
C LEU A 162 13.73 5.72 -17.19
N LEU A 163 13.19 5.14 -16.11
CA LEU A 163 13.93 4.83 -14.90
C LEU A 163 14.97 3.73 -15.07
N THR A 164 14.72 2.77 -15.97
CA THR A 164 15.54 1.57 -16.08
C THR A 164 16.43 1.54 -17.33
N GLY A 165 16.09 2.31 -18.35
CA GLY A 165 16.75 2.24 -19.67
C GLY A 165 16.45 0.96 -20.45
N CYS A 166 15.40 0.20 -20.10
CA CYS A 166 15.09 -1.06 -20.77
C CYS A 166 14.38 -0.85 -22.10
N ALA A 167 14.46 -1.86 -22.99
CA ALA A 167 13.78 -1.88 -24.27
C ALA A 167 12.24 -1.98 -24.12
N GLU A 168 11.52 -1.69 -25.21
CA GLU A 168 10.05 -1.68 -25.21
C GLU A 168 9.44 -3.06 -24.95
N ASP A 169 10.08 -4.10 -25.48
CA ASP A 169 9.70 -5.50 -25.35
C ASP A 169 10.30 -6.20 -24.13
N ALA A 170 10.93 -5.43 -23.22
CA ALA A 170 11.59 -5.99 -22.05
C ALA A 170 10.60 -6.71 -21.11
N LEU A 171 11.09 -7.76 -20.46
CA LEU A 171 10.41 -8.38 -19.32
C LEU A 171 10.75 -7.61 -18.04
N ALA A 172 9.81 -7.52 -17.12
CA ALA A 172 9.99 -6.94 -15.79
C ALA A 172 10.86 -7.86 -14.91
N ARG A 173 12.16 -7.95 -15.26
CA ARG A 173 13.13 -8.73 -14.49
C ARG A 173 13.32 -8.13 -13.10
N PRO A 174 13.56 -8.95 -12.06
CA PRO A 174 13.77 -8.47 -10.70
C PRO A 174 14.77 -7.31 -10.58
N GLU A 175 15.88 -7.36 -11.33
CA GLU A 175 16.94 -6.34 -11.32
C GLU A 175 16.45 -5.02 -11.96
N LEU A 176 15.57 -5.08 -12.96
CA LEU A 176 14.97 -3.88 -13.55
C LEU A 176 13.95 -3.26 -12.60
N VAL A 177 13.14 -4.07 -11.93
CA VAL A 177 12.19 -3.58 -10.91
C VAL A 177 12.94 -2.95 -9.74
N ALA A 178 14.04 -3.57 -9.28
CA ALA A 178 14.92 -3.01 -8.27
C ALA A 178 15.53 -1.67 -8.73
N ARG A 179 16.02 -1.59 -9.96
CA ARG A 179 16.58 -0.35 -10.53
C ARG A 179 15.53 0.77 -10.59
N ALA A 180 14.31 0.48 -11.03
CA ALA A 180 13.23 1.46 -11.04
C ALA A 180 12.98 2.00 -9.63
N HIS A 181 12.81 1.10 -8.67
CA HIS A 181 12.53 1.45 -7.28
C HIS A 181 13.67 2.26 -6.62
N LEU A 182 14.93 1.90 -6.90
CA LEU A 182 16.11 2.64 -6.43
C LEU A 182 16.17 4.05 -7.02
N ASN A 183 15.79 4.22 -8.30
CA ASN A 183 15.80 5.51 -8.96
C ASN A 183 14.65 6.43 -8.53
N GLU A 184 13.51 5.88 -8.13
CA GLU A 184 12.39 6.64 -7.55
C GLU A 184 12.70 7.18 -6.15
N LYS A 185 13.48 6.48 -5.34
CA LYS A 185 13.91 6.87 -3.98
C LYS A 185 12.75 7.19 -3.01
N LEU A 186 11.61 6.54 -3.17
CA LEU A 186 10.40 6.84 -2.38
C LEU A 186 10.46 6.29 -0.96
N THR A 187 10.94 5.05 -0.80
CA THR A 187 11.13 4.39 0.49
C THR A 187 12.04 3.18 0.37
N GLN A 188 12.64 2.75 1.50
CA GLN A 188 13.40 1.51 1.62
C GLN A 188 12.61 0.40 2.35
N ASN A 189 11.39 0.70 2.83
CA ASN A 189 10.51 -0.29 3.44
C ASN A 189 9.69 -0.95 2.32
N VAL A 190 10.00 -2.17 1.99
CA VAL A 190 9.39 -2.86 0.84
C VAL A 190 8.71 -4.15 1.27
N PHE A 191 7.51 -4.38 0.76
CA PHE A 191 6.82 -5.64 0.85
C PHE A 191 6.64 -6.25 -0.54
N VAL A 192 7.41 -7.30 -0.86
CA VAL A 192 7.23 -8.10 -2.07
C VAL A 192 6.14 -9.13 -1.78
N ASN A 193 4.92 -8.82 -2.24
CA ASN A 193 3.72 -9.63 -2.05
C ASN A 193 3.50 -10.61 -3.20
N GLN A 194 2.47 -11.47 -3.10
CA GLN A 194 2.05 -12.41 -4.15
C GLN A 194 3.11 -13.49 -4.44
N VAL A 195 3.94 -13.83 -3.45
CA VAL A 195 4.92 -14.92 -3.58
C VAL A 195 4.21 -16.24 -3.31
N GLU A 196 3.61 -16.80 -4.36
CA GLU A 196 2.72 -17.97 -4.27
C GLU A 196 3.33 -19.23 -4.90
N SER A 197 4.57 -19.13 -5.41
CA SER A 197 5.30 -20.25 -6.02
C SER A 197 6.80 -20.14 -5.74
N ARG A 198 7.53 -21.24 -5.98
CA ARG A 198 9.00 -21.24 -5.89
C ARG A 198 9.64 -20.28 -6.88
N ALA A 199 9.07 -20.13 -8.08
CA ALA A 199 9.57 -19.18 -9.07
C ALA A 199 9.42 -17.74 -8.56
N HIS A 200 8.25 -17.39 -8.00
CA HIS A 200 8.04 -16.05 -7.41
C HIS A 200 9.01 -15.77 -6.26
N LEU A 201 9.36 -16.79 -5.46
CA LEU A 201 10.36 -16.63 -4.40
C LEU A 201 11.75 -16.30 -4.98
N VAL A 202 12.20 -17.04 -5.99
CA VAL A 202 13.48 -16.79 -6.67
C VAL A 202 13.52 -15.36 -7.24
N TYR A 203 12.42 -14.90 -7.86
CA TYR A 203 12.34 -13.54 -8.39
C TYR A 203 12.37 -12.48 -7.28
N ALA A 204 11.65 -12.71 -6.18
CA ALA A 204 11.69 -11.82 -5.04
C ALA A 204 13.09 -11.74 -4.41
N GLU A 205 13.79 -12.87 -4.30
CA GLU A 205 15.20 -12.92 -3.86
C GLU A 205 16.12 -12.17 -4.84
N GLY A 206 15.89 -12.27 -6.15
CA GLY A 206 16.59 -11.48 -7.16
C GLY A 206 16.39 -9.97 -6.96
N PHE A 207 15.19 -9.53 -6.64
CA PHE A 207 14.91 -8.13 -6.29
C PHE A 207 15.67 -7.70 -5.02
N VAL A 208 15.60 -8.51 -3.95
CA VAL A 208 16.32 -8.23 -2.69
C VAL A 208 17.82 -8.09 -2.93
N ASN A 209 18.41 -9.02 -3.67
CA ASN A 209 19.86 -9.02 -3.96
C ASN A 209 20.30 -7.85 -4.86
N ALA A 210 19.37 -7.29 -5.65
CA ALA A 210 19.63 -6.15 -6.51
C ALA A 210 19.44 -4.78 -5.82
N THR A 211 19.05 -4.79 -4.53
CA THR A 211 18.92 -3.61 -3.68
C THR A 211 19.84 -3.72 -2.48
N ASP A 212 20.16 -2.60 -1.83
CA ASP A 212 20.87 -2.54 -0.55
C ASP A 212 19.94 -2.23 0.63
N TYR A 213 18.64 -2.43 0.43
CA TYR A 213 17.61 -2.13 1.42
C TYR A 213 17.73 -3.02 2.66
N LYS A 214 17.45 -2.42 3.82
CA LYS A 214 17.54 -3.08 5.14
C LYS A 214 16.20 -3.56 5.68
N ASN A 215 15.09 -3.31 4.95
CA ASN A 215 13.75 -3.66 5.42
C ASN A 215 12.89 -4.17 4.26
N VAL A 216 13.23 -5.35 3.75
CA VAL A 216 12.46 -6.04 2.71
C VAL A 216 11.78 -7.26 3.31
N ILE A 217 10.45 -7.25 3.25
CA ILE A 217 9.62 -8.39 3.61
C ILE A 217 9.16 -9.07 2.32
N VAL A 218 9.27 -10.38 2.27
CA VAL A 218 8.84 -11.20 1.13
C VAL A 218 7.76 -12.16 1.60
N GLY A 219 6.66 -12.27 0.85
CA GLY A 219 5.61 -13.20 1.25
C GLY A 219 4.33 -13.15 0.43
N SER A 220 3.27 -13.68 0.99
CA SER A 220 1.94 -13.71 0.38
C SER A 220 0.87 -13.39 1.43
N VAL A 221 0.14 -12.32 1.22
CA VAL A 221 -1.03 -11.98 2.05
C VAL A 221 -2.08 -13.09 1.96
N LYS A 222 -2.29 -13.65 0.77
CA LYS A 222 -3.24 -14.75 0.52
C LYS A 222 -2.91 -16.01 1.32
N ASN A 223 -1.63 -16.38 1.37
CA ASN A 223 -1.17 -17.59 2.04
C ASN A 223 -0.78 -17.36 3.51
N ASN A 224 -0.86 -16.13 4.00
CA ASN A 224 -0.45 -15.73 5.35
C ASN A 224 0.99 -16.20 5.69
N ALA A 225 1.90 -16.06 4.75
CA ALA A 225 3.28 -16.52 4.86
C ALA A 225 4.25 -15.37 4.53
N TYR A 226 5.10 -15.00 5.47
CA TYR A 226 5.97 -13.84 5.38
C TYR A 226 7.34 -14.10 6.00
N LYS A 227 8.38 -13.51 5.43
CA LYS A 227 9.74 -13.56 5.96
C LYS A 227 10.46 -12.24 5.68
N ARG A 228 11.23 -11.75 6.64
CA ARG A 228 12.18 -10.66 6.43
C ARG A 228 13.42 -11.20 5.73
N TYR A 229 13.90 -10.49 4.72
CA TYR A 229 15.09 -10.84 3.93
C TYR A 229 16.24 -9.84 4.14
N ALA A 230 15.94 -8.60 4.49
CA ALA A 230 16.95 -7.59 4.78
C ALA A 230 16.46 -6.63 5.86
#